data_a0ed0dba251426954eff0674141d1c7a
#
_entry.id   a0ed0dba251426954eff0674141d1c7a
#
_cell.length_a   1.000
_cell.length_b   1.000
_cell.length_c   1.000
_cell.angle_alpha   90.00
_cell.angle_beta   90.00
_cell.angle_gamma   90.00
#
_symmetry.space_group_name_H-M   'P 1'
#
loop_
_entity.id
_entity.type
_entity.pdbx_description
1 polymer ?
#
loop_
_entity_poly.entity_id
_entity_poly.type
_entity_poly.pdbx_seq_one_letter_code
_entity_poly.pdbx_strand_id
1 'polypeptide(L)'
;TMTQYAAKQYTKWLSGLTQVEYRLPTEAEWEHAARGGTSTAYSFGNDPEELGKYANFADNTMDGAAPVGSKLPNPFGLHDMHGNVWEWVIDQYAPEGFGDRGGKKLSWMAATAWPNEQDSRCIKGGGWQDSADRCRSAVRMGSVDEDWKESDPNIPLSPWWFTTDPARMVGMRLVRSWQPLTPELKEKFWEIDNETTNGDVSYRLKEGRGAIGIPSPELIP
;
A
#
# COMPACT_ATOMS: atom_id res chain seq x y z
N THR A 1 8.98 0.04 -7.82
CA THR A 1 9.07 0.73 -6.52
C THR A 1 8.32 2.04 -6.55
N MET A 2 7.62 2.36 -5.49
CA MET A 2 6.89 3.62 -5.36
C MET A 2 6.76 4.01 -3.90
N THR A 3 6.73 5.31 -3.62
CA THR A 3 6.39 5.80 -2.28
C THR A 3 4.88 5.68 -2.04
N GLN A 4 4.45 5.72 -0.78
CA GLN A 4 3.03 5.83 -0.45
C GLN A 4 2.42 7.09 -1.07
N TYR A 5 3.17 8.21 -1.08
CA TYR A 5 2.69 9.44 -1.72
C TYR A 5 2.46 9.28 -3.22
N ALA A 6 3.36 8.60 -3.94
CA ALA A 6 3.15 8.29 -5.36
C ALA A 6 1.88 7.46 -5.58
N ALA A 7 1.63 6.48 -4.71
CA ALA A 7 0.40 5.69 -4.73
C ALA A 7 -0.85 6.55 -4.47
N LYS A 8 -0.80 7.48 -3.49
CA LYS A 8 -1.87 8.46 -3.24
C LYS A 8 -2.15 9.32 -4.48
N GLN A 9 -1.10 9.84 -5.14
CA GLN A 9 -1.25 10.65 -6.35
C GLN A 9 -1.83 9.86 -7.52
N TYR A 10 -1.45 8.59 -7.67
CA TYR A 10 -2.07 7.73 -8.66
C TYR A 10 -3.58 7.56 -8.42
N THR A 11 -4.00 7.35 -7.17
CA THR A 11 -5.44 7.22 -6.85
C THR A 11 -6.20 8.51 -7.12
N LYS A 12 -5.60 9.66 -6.81
CA LYS A 12 -6.15 10.99 -7.12
C LYS A 12 -6.32 11.19 -8.63
N TRP A 13 -5.27 10.90 -9.40
CA TRP A 13 -5.29 10.96 -10.85
C TRP A 13 -6.37 10.07 -11.45
N LEU A 14 -6.42 8.80 -11.04
CA LEU A 14 -7.42 7.84 -11.53
C LEU A 14 -8.84 8.29 -11.18
N SER A 15 -9.04 8.87 -10.00
CA SER A 15 -10.33 9.40 -9.57
C SER A 15 -10.78 10.56 -10.47
N GLY A 16 -9.86 11.45 -10.81
CA GLY A 16 -10.12 12.55 -11.74
C GLY A 16 -10.46 12.05 -13.13
N LEU A 17 -9.73 11.05 -13.62
CA LEU A 17 -9.92 10.46 -14.95
C LEU A 17 -11.27 9.73 -15.08
N THR A 18 -11.63 8.93 -14.09
CA THR A 18 -12.80 8.03 -14.16
C THR A 18 -14.07 8.63 -13.56
N GLN A 19 -13.96 9.77 -12.86
CA GLN A 19 -15.02 10.35 -12.03
C GLN A 19 -15.55 9.40 -10.94
N VAL A 20 -14.73 8.43 -10.55
CA VAL A 20 -14.97 7.48 -9.46
C VAL A 20 -13.86 7.65 -8.42
N GLU A 21 -14.22 7.84 -7.17
CA GLU A 21 -13.25 8.11 -6.12
C GLU A 21 -12.52 6.84 -5.68
N TYR A 22 -11.22 6.78 -5.99
CA TYR A 22 -10.29 5.74 -5.57
C TYR A 22 -9.32 6.26 -4.51
N ARG A 23 -8.89 5.38 -3.64
CA ARG A 23 -7.94 5.66 -2.56
C ARG A 23 -7.16 4.41 -2.17
N LEU A 24 -6.12 4.57 -1.39
CA LEU A 24 -5.51 3.46 -0.69
C LEU A 24 -6.48 2.90 0.37
N PRO A 25 -6.43 1.59 0.66
CA PRO A 25 -7.15 1.03 1.80
C PRO A 25 -6.56 1.55 3.12
N THR A 26 -7.36 1.58 4.17
CA THR A 26 -6.84 1.58 5.54
C THR A 26 -6.27 0.19 5.87
N GLU A 27 -5.42 0.09 6.88
CA GLU A 27 -4.87 -1.19 7.34
C GLU A 27 -5.99 -2.17 7.69
N ALA A 28 -7.02 -1.69 8.38
CA ALA A 28 -8.17 -2.51 8.77
C ALA A 28 -8.99 -3.01 7.56
N GLU A 29 -9.20 -2.16 6.54
CA GLU A 29 -9.88 -2.55 5.31
C GLU A 29 -9.06 -3.59 4.53
N TRP A 30 -7.75 -3.38 4.45
CA TRP A 30 -6.85 -4.32 3.78
C TRP A 30 -6.89 -5.70 4.46
N GLU A 31 -6.74 -5.74 5.79
CA GLU A 31 -6.74 -6.99 6.55
C GLU A 31 -8.10 -7.70 6.49
N HIS A 32 -9.20 -6.96 6.58
CA HIS A 32 -10.55 -7.50 6.38
C HIS A 32 -10.68 -8.15 4.99
N ALA A 33 -10.22 -7.47 3.96
CA ALA A 33 -10.21 -7.98 2.59
C ALA A 33 -9.33 -9.23 2.44
N ALA A 34 -8.13 -9.22 3.04
CA ALA A 34 -7.21 -10.34 3.01
C ALA A 34 -7.80 -11.60 3.68
N ARG A 35 -8.42 -11.42 4.83
CA ARG A 35 -9.03 -12.52 5.58
C ARG A 35 -10.17 -13.19 4.82
N GLY A 36 -10.89 -12.47 3.99
CA GLY A 36 -12.02 -13.07 3.25
C GLY A 36 -13.11 -13.67 4.13
N GLY A 37 -13.31 -13.11 5.34
CA GLY A 37 -14.26 -13.61 6.34
C GLY A 37 -13.70 -14.64 7.32
N THR A 38 -12.43 -15.05 7.21
CA THR A 38 -11.78 -16.00 8.13
C THR A 38 -11.09 -15.30 9.32
N SER A 39 -10.80 -16.07 10.38
CA SER A 39 -9.98 -15.65 11.52
C SER A 39 -8.63 -16.36 11.59
N THR A 40 -8.30 -17.15 10.58
CA THR A 40 -7.10 -17.97 10.48
C THR A 40 -5.86 -17.14 10.10
N ALA A 41 -4.68 -17.75 10.14
CA ALA A 41 -3.43 -17.09 9.77
C ALA A 41 -3.45 -16.56 8.31
N TYR A 42 -4.01 -17.36 7.41
CA TYR A 42 -4.23 -17.05 6.01
C TYR A 42 -5.72 -17.13 5.67
N SER A 43 -6.12 -16.63 4.53
CA SER A 43 -7.51 -16.67 4.06
C SER A 43 -8.05 -18.09 3.80
N PHE A 44 -7.17 -19.08 3.67
CA PHE A 44 -7.49 -20.48 3.40
C PHE A 44 -7.31 -21.39 4.62
N GLY A 45 -6.79 -20.91 5.73
CA GLY A 45 -6.55 -21.71 6.95
C GLY A 45 -5.26 -21.33 7.69
N ASN A 46 -4.72 -22.28 8.45
CA ASN A 46 -3.50 -22.08 9.24
C ASN A 46 -2.28 -22.83 8.69
N ASP A 47 -2.44 -23.68 7.70
CA ASP A 47 -1.37 -24.51 7.17
C ASP A 47 -0.50 -23.73 6.17
N PRO A 48 0.77 -23.43 6.49
CA PRO A 48 1.67 -22.71 5.59
C PRO A 48 2.04 -23.53 4.34
N GLU A 49 1.92 -24.88 4.35
CA GLU A 49 2.25 -25.71 3.18
C GLU A 49 1.26 -25.48 2.02
N GLU A 50 0.05 -25.03 2.33
CA GLU A 50 -0.96 -24.70 1.33
C GLU A 50 -0.72 -23.33 0.67
N LEU A 51 0.16 -22.48 1.25
CA LEU A 51 0.38 -21.08 0.81
C LEU A 51 0.77 -21.00 -0.68
N GLY A 52 1.53 -21.95 -1.18
CA GLY A 52 1.97 -21.97 -2.59
C GLY A 52 0.85 -21.99 -3.63
N LYS A 53 -0.37 -22.36 -3.24
CA LYS A 53 -1.56 -22.30 -4.11
C LYS A 53 -2.13 -20.88 -4.25
N TYR A 54 -1.91 -20.03 -3.23
CA TYR A 54 -2.52 -18.71 -3.08
C TYR A 54 -1.53 -17.57 -3.20
N ALA A 55 -0.22 -17.84 -3.09
CA ALA A 55 0.80 -16.81 -3.01
C ALA A 55 2.05 -17.14 -3.82
N ASN A 56 2.70 -16.07 -4.28
CA ASN A 56 4.10 -16.08 -4.69
C ASN A 56 4.94 -15.57 -3.51
N PHE A 57 5.84 -16.40 -2.98
CA PHE A 57 6.65 -16.13 -1.80
C PHE A 57 7.99 -16.86 -1.92
N ALA A 58 8.88 -16.76 -0.92
CA ALA A 58 10.26 -17.23 -1.00
C ALA A 58 10.44 -18.67 -1.52
N ASP A 59 9.54 -19.59 -1.15
CA ASP A 59 9.71 -21.01 -1.49
C ASP A 59 9.27 -21.36 -2.92
N ASN A 60 8.61 -20.45 -3.65
CA ASN A 60 8.07 -20.74 -4.98
C ASN A 60 8.29 -19.68 -6.07
N THR A 61 9.08 -18.66 -5.77
CA THR A 61 9.51 -17.64 -6.75
C THR A 61 11.02 -17.65 -6.91
N MET A 62 11.49 -17.37 -8.10
CA MET A 62 12.92 -17.42 -8.38
C MET A 62 13.60 -16.05 -8.41
N ASP A 63 13.01 -15.01 -9.01
CA ASP A 63 13.72 -13.74 -9.26
C ASP A 63 12.85 -12.46 -9.25
N GLY A 64 11.69 -12.48 -8.62
CA GLY A 64 10.86 -11.26 -8.60
C GLY A 64 9.37 -11.49 -8.45
N ALA A 65 8.63 -10.40 -8.54
CA ALA A 65 7.18 -10.43 -8.50
C ALA A 65 6.61 -11.17 -9.70
N ALA A 66 5.59 -11.98 -9.46
CA ALA A 66 4.87 -12.70 -10.51
C ALA A 66 3.76 -11.81 -11.13
N PRO A 67 3.26 -12.17 -12.33
CA PRO A 67 2.07 -11.54 -12.86
C PRO A 67 0.90 -11.64 -11.87
N VAL A 68 0.20 -10.51 -11.69
CA VAL A 68 -0.95 -10.44 -10.78
C VAL A 68 -2.02 -11.46 -11.16
N GLY A 69 -2.69 -12.03 -10.15
CA GLY A 69 -3.77 -12.99 -10.36
C GLY A 69 -3.31 -14.39 -10.80
N SER A 70 -2.01 -14.68 -10.71
CA SER A 70 -1.45 -15.98 -11.12
C SER A 70 -1.75 -17.14 -10.15
N LYS A 71 -2.20 -16.84 -8.95
CA LYS A 71 -2.54 -17.80 -7.88
C LYS A 71 -4.03 -17.78 -7.57
N LEU A 72 -4.49 -18.73 -6.74
CA LEU A 72 -5.90 -18.80 -6.33
C LEU A 72 -6.30 -17.55 -5.52
N PRO A 73 -7.53 -17.06 -5.69
CA PRO A 73 -8.04 -15.94 -4.91
C PRO A 73 -8.47 -16.38 -3.50
N ASN A 74 -8.63 -15.41 -2.62
CA ASN A 74 -9.27 -15.63 -1.32
C ASN A 74 -10.82 -15.79 -1.47
N PRO A 75 -11.57 -16.05 -0.38
CA PRO A 75 -13.03 -16.20 -0.44
C PRO A 75 -13.80 -14.99 -0.97
N PHE A 76 -13.21 -13.80 -0.97
CA PHE A 76 -13.79 -12.59 -1.57
C PHE A 76 -13.42 -12.41 -3.05
N GLY A 77 -12.73 -13.37 -3.65
CA GLY A 77 -12.28 -13.29 -5.05
C GLY A 77 -11.05 -12.40 -5.26
N LEU A 78 -10.32 -12.03 -4.19
CA LEU A 78 -9.14 -11.17 -4.26
C LEU A 78 -7.88 -12.02 -4.38
N HIS A 79 -7.07 -11.73 -5.38
CA HIS A 79 -5.78 -12.36 -5.61
C HIS A 79 -4.64 -11.62 -4.90
N ASP A 80 -3.53 -12.32 -4.71
CA ASP A 80 -2.26 -11.78 -4.21
C ASP A 80 -2.37 -11.06 -2.85
N MET A 81 -3.29 -11.53 -1.99
CA MET A 81 -3.44 -11.04 -0.62
C MET A 81 -2.37 -11.59 0.33
N HIS A 82 -1.59 -12.56 -0.13
CA HIS A 82 -0.51 -13.24 0.59
C HIS A 82 0.69 -13.31 -0.35
N GLY A 83 1.74 -12.56 -0.10
CA GLY A 83 2.95 -12.55 -0.94
C GLY A 83 2.83 -11.69 -2.21
N ASN A 84 3.61 -12.01 -3.21
CA ASN A 84 3.89 -11.25 -4.42
C ASN A 84 4.63 -9.95 -4.11
N VAL A 85 3.95 -8.88 -3.73
CA VAL A 85 4.56 -7.63 -3.26
C VAL A 85 3.83 -7.12 -2.04
N TRP A 86 4.56 -6.48 -1.12
CA TRP A 86 3.96 -5.69 -0.06
C TRP A 86 3.07 -4.60 -0.65
N GLU A 87 2.04 -4.20 0.06
CA GLU A 87 1.09 -3.21 -0.43
C GLU A 87 0.91 -2.06 0.54
N TRP A 88 0.99 -0.85 0.02
CA TRP A 88 0.72 0.35 0.78
C TRP A 88 -0.71 0.39 1.29
N VAL A 89 -0.85 0.66 2.58
CA VAL A 89 -2.09 1.15 3.20
C VAL A 89 -1.91 2.60 3.63
N ILE A 90 -3.00 3.30 3.96
CA ILE A 90 -2.89 4.71 4.33
C ILE A 90 -2.28 4.94 5.71
N ASP A 91 -2.31 3.96 6.57
CA ASP A 91 -1.99 4.08 7.99
C ASP A 91 -0.51 4.36 8.26
N GLN A 92 -0.26 5.14 9.32
CA GLN A 92 1.02 5.20 9.99
C GLN A 92 1.33 3.85 10.64
N TYR A 93 2.56 3.39 10.51
CA TYR A 93 3.01 2.19 11.21
C TYR A 93 3.42 2.53 12.65
N ALA A 94 3.01 1.72 13.60
CA ALA A 94 3.45 1.73 14.98
C ALA A 94 3.92 0.30 15.36
N PRO A 95 5.20 0.10 15.72
CA PRO A 95 5.75 -1.22 16.03
C PRO A 95 5.04 -1.90 17.19
N GLU A 96 4.60 -1.11 18.18
CA GLU A 96 3.84 -1.56 19.35
C GLU A 96 2.38 -1.97 19.04
N GLY A 97 1.97 -1.90 17.79
CA GLY A 97 0.62 -2.28 17.35
C GLY A 97 -0.40 -1.15 17.35
N PHE A 98 -1.62 -1.47 17.70
CA PHE A 98 -2.74 -0.52 17.59
C PHE A 98 -2.89 0.43 18.78
N GLY A 99 -2.05 0.30 19.82
CA GLY A 99 -2.09 1.17 21.01
C GLY A 99 -3.49 1.26 21.62
N ASP A 100 -3.92 2.48 21.92
CA ASP A 100 -5.24 2.75 22.50
C ASP A 100 -6.45 2.38 21.62
N ARG A 101 -6.23 2.09 20.35
CA ARG A 101 -7.27 1.67 19.42
C ARG A 101 -7.57 0.17 19.48
N GLY A 102 -6.59 -0.62 19.95
CA GLY A 102 -6.71 -2.07 20.05
C GLY A 102 -7.88 -2.52 20.92
N GLY A 103 -8.65 -3.50 20.45
CA GLY A 103 -9.77 -4.09 21.17
C GLY A 103 -11.00 -3.20 21.34
N LYS A 104 -11.02 -2.01 20.75
CA LYS A 104 -12.16 -1.07 20.82
C LYS A 104 -13.02 -1.14 19.56
N LYS A 105 -14.33 -0.96 19.73
CA LYS A 105 -15.25 -0.72 18.62
C LYS A 105 -15.19 0.75 18.24
N LEU A 106 -14.53 1.04 17.12
CA LEU A 106 -14.31 2.40 16.64
C LEU A 106 -14.99 2.59 15.26
N SER A 107 -15.30 3.85 14.92
CA SER A 107 -15.55 4.17 13.51
C SER A 107 -14.28 3.93 12.68
N TRP A 108 -14.42 3.66 11.40
CA TRP A 108 -13.27 3.45 10.54
C TRP A 108 -12.27 4.62 10.56
N MET A 109 -12.77 5.86 10.61
CA MET A 109 -11.94 7.07 10.72
C MET A 109 -11.12 7.13 12.01
N ALA A 110 -11.73 6.74 13.14
CA ALA A 110 -11.05 6.70 14.44
C ALA A 110 -10.12 5.48 14.57
N ALA A 111 -10.37 4.42 13.81
CA ALA A 111 -9.51 3.24 13.75
C ALA A 111 -8.25 3.46 12.91
N THR A 112 -8.32 4.35 11.91
CA THR A 112 -7.20 4.66 11.02
C THR A 112 -6.11 5.43 11.76
N ALA A 113 -4.87 4.99 11.63
CA ALA A 113 -3.69 5.71 12.09
C ALA A 113 -3.26 6.72 11.03
N TRP A 114 -3.89 7.88 11.01
CA TRP A 114 -3.56 8.90 10.02
C TRP A 114 -2.10 9.31 10.11
N PRO A 115 -1.36 9.27 8.99
CA PRO A 115 0.05 9.63 8.99
C PRO A 115 0.29 11.10 9.33
N ASN A 116 1.38 11.35 10.05
CA ASN A 116 1.85 12.69 10.39
C ASN A 116 3.37 12.85 10.22
N GLU A 117 4.06 11.77 9.85
CA GLU A 117 5.50 11.73 9.63
C GLU A 117 5.81 11.07 8.30
N GLN A 118 6.97 11.33 7.72
CA GLN A 118 7.38 10.75 6.44
C GLN A 118 7.57 9.25 6.55
N ASP A 119 8.30 8.83 7.56
CA ASP A 119 8.66 7.44 7.78
C ASP A 119 7.58 6.66 8.53
N SER A 120 7.83 5.36 8.72
CA SER A 120 6.92 4.46 9.43
C SER A 120 5.54 4.34 8.82
N ARG A 121 5.44 4.31 7.50
CA ARG A 121 4.19 3.98 6.80
C ARG A 121 3.94 2.48 6.84
N CYS A 122 2.68 2.10 7.02
CA CYS A 122 2.30 0.69 7.10
C CYS A 122 2.20 0.05 5.72
N ILE A 123 2.73 -1.17 5.61
CA ILE A 123 2.56 -2.06 4.46
C ILE A 123 2.07 -3.42 4.92
N LYS A 124 1.36 -4.13 4.03
CA LYS A 124 0.69 -5.39 4.31
C LYS A 124 0.97 -6.43 3.22
N GLY A 125 0.78 -7.71 3.53
CA GLY A 125 0.70 -8.80 2.57
C GLY A 125 1.90 -9.72 2.46
N GLY A 126 3.09 -9.24 2.76
CA GLY A 126 4.32 -9.94 2.44
C GLY A 126 4.73 -9.78 0.97
N GLY A 127 5.94 -10.12 0.64
CA GLY A 127 6.48 -10.07 -0.70
C GLY A 127 7.02 -11.42 -1.18
N TRP A 128 7.49 -11.46 -2.41
CA TRP A 128 7.99 -12.68 -3.06
C TRP A 128 9.28 -13.24 -2.42
N GLN A 129 10.01 -12.43 -1.65
CA GLN A 129 11.20 -12.89 -0.91
C GLN A 129 10.88 -13.29 0.54
N ASP A 130 9.67 -13.05 1.01
CA ASP A 130 9.30 -13.31 2.38
C ASP A 130 8.92 -14.78 2.61
N SER A 131 9.23 -15.26 3.80
CA SER A 131 8.77 -16.57 4.29
C SER A 131 7.26 -16.60 4.54
N ALA A 132 6.69 -17.78 4.63
CA ALA A 132 5.25 -17.97 4.79
C ALA A 132 4.68 -17.23 6.00
N ASP A 133 5.41 -17.17 7.12
CA ASP A 133 4.95 -16.48 8.33
C ASP A 133 4.81 -14.96 8.13
N ARG A 134 5.56 -14.36 7.23
CA ARG A 134 5.45 -12.94 6.86
C ARG A 134 4.30 -12.66 5.88
N CYS A 135 3.76 -13.68 5.24
CA CYS A 135 2.62 -13.57 4.32
C CYS A 135 1.25 -13.76 5.00
N ARG A 136 1.18 -13.86 6.35
CA ARG A 136 -0.10 -13.99 7.07
C ARG A 136 -0.93 -12.72 7.01
N SER A 137 -2.25 -12.84 7.05
CA SER A 137 -3.19 -11.70 6.95
C SER A 137 -2.91 -10.58 7.96
N ALA A 138 -2.48 -10.93 9.18
CA ALA A 138 -2.27 -9.96 10.26
C ALA A 138 -0.85 -9.34 10.26
N VAL A 139 0.06 -9.83 9.44
CA VAL A 139 1.43 -9.29 9.41
C VAL A 139 1.41 -7.88 8.86
N ARG A 140 2.22 -7.05 9.46
CA ARG A 140 2.42 -5.64 9.13
C ARG A 140 3.89 -5.30 9.19
N MET A 141 4.34 -4.35 8.39
CA MET A 141 5.71 -3.85 8.38
C MET A 141 5.72 -2.34 8.21
N GLY A 142 6.75 -1.69 8.70
CA GLY A 142 6.96 -0.26 8.55
C GLY A 142 7.91 0.08 7.41
N SER A 143 7.71 1.21 6.77
CA SER A 143 8.58 1.69 5.69
C SER A 143 10.00 2.07 6.13
N VAL A 144 10.28 2.05 7.42
CA VAL A 144 11.63 2.26 8.00
C VAL A 144 12.41 0.97 8.18
N ASP A 145 11.79 -0.18 7.91
CA ASP A 145 12.47 -1.47 8.02
C ASP A 145 13.53 -1.59 6.93
N GLU A 146 14.79 -1.74 7.33
CA GLU A 146 15.94 -1.79 6.42
C GLU A 146 15.95 -3.06 5.55
N ASP A 147 15.32 -4.14 6.04
CA ASP A 147 15.38 -5.45 5.37
C ASP A 147 14.67 -5.47 3.99
N TRP A 148 13.76 -4.55 3.74
CA TRP A 148 13.02 -4.49 2.47
C TRP A 148 13.51 -3.39 1.52
N LYS A 149 14.37 -2.49 1.99
CA LYS A 149 14.92 -1.40 1.20
C LYS A 149 16.18 -1.86 0.47
N GLU A 150 16.23 -1.61 -0.83
CA GLU A 150 17.42 -1.84 -1.63
C GLU A 150 17.75 -0.59 -2.45
N SER A 151 19.03 -0.26 -2.51
CA SER A 151 19.52 0.80 -3.37
C SER A 151 19.47 0.36 -4.83
N ASP A 152 18.73 1.09 -5.67
CA ASP A 152 18.73 0.88 -7.12
C ASP A 152 19.13 2.18 -7.83
N PRO A 153 20.31 2.22 -8.46
CA PRO A 153 20.79 3.41 -9.16
C PRO A 153 19.96 3.77 -10.39
N ASN A 154 19.11 2.87 -10.88
CA ASN A 154 18.28 3.08 -12.08
C ASN A 154 16.87 3.60 -11.77
N ILE A 155 16.59 3.97 -10.53
CA ILE A 155 15.26 4.48 -10.17
C ILE A 155 14.96 5.78 -10.89
N PRO A 156 13.78 5.89 -11.51
CA PRO A 156 13.39 7.10 -12.19
C PRO A 156 13.35 8.29 -11.22
N LEU A 157 14.08 9.33 -11.53
CA LEU A 157 14.06 10.59 -10.79
C LEU A 157 12.80 11.38 -11.16
N SER A 158 11.63 10.87 -10.78
CA SER A 158 10.37 11.59 -10.94
C SER A 158 9.99 12.30 -9.64
N PRO A 159 9.15 13.35 -9.66
CA PRO A 159 8.69 14.00 -8.44
C PRO A 159 7.87 13.09 -7.53
N TRP A 160 7.43 11.94 -8.05
CA TRP A 160 6.61 10.96 -7.35
C TRP A 160 7.42 9.84 -6.67
N TRP A 161 8.71 9.76 -6.95
CA TRP A 161 9.64 8.74 -6.44
C TRP A 161 10.63 9.40 -5.47
N PHE A 162 10.19 9.56 -4.23
CA PHE A 162 10.93 10.32 -3.21
C PHE A 162 11.71 9.44 -2.24
N THR A 163 12.04 8.23 -2.60
CA THR A 163 12.84 7.42 -1.72
C THR A 163 14.31 7.56 -2.07
N THR A 164 15.14 7.79 -1.09
CA THR A 164 16.58 7.56 -1.18
C THR A 164 16.87 6.06 -1.24
N ASP A 165 15.98 5.24 -0.67
CA ASP A 165 16.09 3.79 -0.59
C ASP A 165 14.84 3.13 -1.18
N PRO A 166 14.88 2.75 -2.46
CA PRO A 166 13.76 2.13 -3.12
C PRO A 166 13.50 0.71 -2.63
N ALA A 167 12.25 0.43 -2.37
CA ALA A 167 11.81 -0.92 -2.10
C ALA A 167 11.44 -1.65 -3.39
N ARG A 168 12.02 -2.81 -3.62
CA ARG A 168 11.71 -3.63 -4.81
C ARG A 168 10.39 -4.38 -4.69
N MET A 169 9.92 -4.60 -3.48
CA MET A 169 8.79 -5.47 -3.18
C MET A 169 7.55 -4.72 -2.72
N VAL A 170 7.35 -3.49 -3.16
CA VAL A 170 6.16 -2.73 -2.78
C VAL A 170 5.32 -2.32 -3.97
N GLY A 171 4.03 -2.47 -3.82
CA GLY A 171 3.00 -2.06 -4.74
C GLY A 171 1.80 -1.47 -4.00
N MET A 172 0.64 -1.55 -4.60
CA MET A 172 -0.60 -1.07 -4.00
C MET A 172 -1.81 -1.78 -4.57
N ARG A 173 -2.89 -1.79 -3.80
CA ARG A 173 -4.25 -2.02 -4.30
C ARG A 173 -5.14 -0.84 -4.01
N LEU A 174 -6.24 -0.74 -4.74
CA LEU A 174 -7.13 0.40 -4.66
C LEU A 174 -8.46 0.00 -4.04
N VAL A 175 -9.01 0.92 -3.27
CA VAL A 175 -10.39 0.85 -2.80
C VAL A 175 -11.21 1.90 -3.53
N ARG A 176 -12.34 1.48 -4.10
CA ARG A 176 -13.37 2.40 -4.58
C ARG A 176 -14.21 2.84 -3.40
N SER A 177 -14.31 4.13 -3.18
CA SER A 177 -15.15 4.66 -2.11
C SER A 177 -16.62 4.41 -2.42
N TRP A 178 -17.36 3.84 -1.45
CA TRP A 178 -18.80 3.59 -1.58
C TRP A 178 -19.62 4.88 -1.58
N GLN A 179 -19.18 5.84 -0.74
CA GLN A 179 -19.77 7.17 -0.66
C GLN A 179 -18.74 8.21 -1.11
N PRO A 180 -19.18 9.35 -1.64
CA PRO A 180 -18.27 10.43 -1.96
C PRO A 180 -17.41 10.84 -0.76
N LEU A 181 -16.14 11.04 -1.00
CA LEU A 181 -15.20 11.52 0.03
C LEU A 181 -15.50 13.00 0.34
N THR A 182 -15.56 13.33 1.61
CA THR A 182 -15.61 14.74 2.02
C THR A 182 -14.30 15.45 1.63
N PRO A 183 -14.29 16.79 1.50
CA PRO A 183 -13.06 17.55 1.23
C PRO A 183 -11.93 17.20 2.20
N GLU A 184 -12.23 17.05 3.49
CA GLU A 184 -11.28 16.65 4.52
C GLU A 184 -10.68 15.25 4.27
N LEU A 185 -11.50 14.30 3.86
CA LEU A 185 -11.03 12.95 3.53
C LEU A 185 -10.20 12.93 2.24
N LYS A 186 -10.57 13.74 1.25
CA LYS A 186 -9.76 13.92 0.03
C LYS A 186 -8.36 14.44 0.36
N GLU A 187 -8.28 15.41 1.25
CA GLU A 187 -7.00 15.90 1.74
C GLU A 187 -6.18 14.78 2.39
N LYS A 188 -6.75 14.02 3.32
CA LYS A 188 -6.06 12.91 3.99
C LYS A 188 -5.62 11.79 3.04
N PHE A 189 -6.45 11.40 2.10
CA PHE A 189 -6.15 10.30 1.18
C PHE A 189 -5.26 10.70 0.00
N TRP A 190 -5.26 11.94 -0.44
CA TRP A 190 -4.60 12.33 -1.69
C TRP A 190 -3.48 13.33 -1.52
N GLU A 191 -3.55 14.21 -0.51
CA GLU A 191 -2.58 15.28 -0.39
C GLU A 191 -1.35 14.89 0.46
N ILE A 192 -0.36 15.74 0.46
CA ILE A 192 0.86 15.61 1.27
C ILE A 192 0.47 15.77 2.75
N ASP A 193 0.98 14.88 3.59
CA ASP A 193 0.63 14.80 5.00
C ASP A 193 1.79 15.12 5.95
N ASN A 194 2.96 15.50 5.42
CA ASN A 194 4.11 15.87 6.23
C ASN A 194 5.04 16.89 5.51
N GLU A 195 5.80 17.63 6.30
CA GLU A 195 6.65 18.71 5.80
C GLU A 195 7.83 18.22 4.96
N THR A 196 8.41 17.08 5.29
CA THR A 196 9.56 16.52 4.57
C THR A 196 9.16 16.17 3.14
N THR A 197 8.10 15.41 2.96
CA THR A 197 7.58 15.08 1.63
C THR A 197 7.21 16.34 0.85
N ASN A 198 6.61 17.34 1.52
CA ASN A 198 6.29 18.62 0.87
C ASN A 198 7.53 19.38 0.39
N GLY A 199 8.59 19.39 1.20
CA GLY A 199 9.88 19.96 0.83
C GLY A 199 10.49 19.26 -0.38
N ASP A 200 10.55 17.95 -0.37
CA ASP A 200 11.10 17.12 -1.45
C ASP A 200 10.32 17.30 -2.77
N VAL A 201 9.00 17.27 -2.71
CA VAL A 201 8.14 17.51 -3.88
C VAL A 201 8.39 18.90 -4.44
N SER A 202 8.37 19.92 -3.59
CA SER A 202 8.58 21.31 -3.99
C SER A 202 9.95 21.52 -4.63
N TYR A 203 10.99 20.91 -4.08
CA TYR A 203 12.35 20.98 -4.64
C TYR A 203 12.39 20.36 -6.04
N ARG A 204 11.86 19.14 -6.20
CA ARG A 204 11.89 18.42 -7.49
C ARG A 204 11.06 19.11 -8.58
N LEU A 205 9.94 19.71 -8.21
CA LEU A 205 9.14 20.50 -9.14
C LEU A 205 9.90 21.74 -9.62
N LYS A 206 10.66 22.42 -8.73
CA LYS A 206 11.53 23.54 -9.11
C LYS A 206 12.65 23.12 -10.08
N GLU A 207 13.10 21.89 -9.98
CA GLU A 207 14.08 21.31 -10.93
C GLU A 207 13.45 20.87 -12.27
N GLY A 208 12.16 21.09 -12.47
CA GLY A 208 11.46 20.71 -13.70
C GLY A 208 11.19 19.20 -13.84
N ARG A 209 11.16 18.46 -12.74
CA ARG A 209 10.93 17.01 -12.73
C ARG A 209 9.46 16.62 -12.74
N GLY A 210 8.63 17.33 -13.47
CA GLY A 210 7.20 17.05 -13.62
C GLY A 210 6.30 18.13 -13.05
N ALA A 211 5.02 17.82 -12.91
CA ALA A 211 3.99 18.72 -12.41
C ALA A 211 3.05 18.01 -11.45
N ILE A 212 2.47 18.76 -10.53
CA ILE A 212 1.36 18.28 -9.68
C ILE A 212 0.06 18.51 -10.46
N GLY A 213 -0.82 17.51 -10.44
CA GLY A 213 -2.17 17.68 -10.96
C GLY A 213 -2.64 16.52 -11.84
N ILE A 214 -3.83 16.70 -12.36
CA ILE A 214 -4.40 15.79 -13.35
C ILE A 214 -3.66 16.04 -14.66
N PRO A 215 -3.24 14.99 -15.38
CA PRO A 215 -2.57 15.16 -16.66
C PRO A 215 -3.47 15.87 -17.67
N SER A 216 -2.85 16.37 -18.73
CA SER A 216 -3.44 17.14 -19.80
C SER A 216 -4.90 16.77 -20.09
N PRO A 217 -5.80 17.77 -20.28
CA PRO A 217 -7.19 17.53 -20.67
C PRO A 217 -7.37 16.60 -21.88
N GLU A 218 -6.35 16.49 -22.72
CA GLU A 218 -6.30 15.61 -23.89
C GLU A 218 -6.28 14.11 -23.52
N LEU A 219 -5.93 13.77 -22.29
CA LEU A 219 -5.92 12.39 -21.76
C LEU A 219 -7.22 12.05 -21.01
N ILE A 220 -8.15 12.97 -20.87
CA ILE A 220 -9.47 12.75 -20.29
C ILE A 220 -10.42 12.43 -21.44
N PRO A 221 -10.97 11.20 -21.50
CA PRO A 221 -11.89 10.80 -22.56
C PRO A 221 -13.18 11.61 -22.56
#